data_db6b97e5b61a6781d746b42b01045443
#
_entry.id   db6b97e5b61a6781d746b42b01045443
#
_cell.length_a   1.000
_cell.length_b   1.000
_cell.length_c   1.000
_cell.angle_alpha   90.00
_cell.angle_beta   90.00
_cell.angle_gamma   90.00
#
_symmetry.space_group_name_H-M   'P 1'
#
loop_
_entity.id
_entity.type
_entity.pdbx_description
1 polymer ?
#
loop_
_entity_poly.entity_id
_entity_poly.type
_entity_poly.pdbx_seq_one_letter_code
_entity_poly.pdbx_strand_id
1 'polypeptide(L)' 'NLADQSDVDEQKGFMMMFGGAVAGLRNPRAHKIIKDDPEMALEFIAFISLLAKLVDKSTK' A
#
# COMPACT_ATOMS: atom_id res chain seq x y z
N ASN A 1 -21.33 -15.65 -6.10
CA ASN A 1 -20.84 -15.85 -7.48
C ASN A 1 -19.32 -15.62 -7.48
N LEU A 2 -18.63 -16.28 -8.39
CA LEU A 2 -17.15 -16.26 -8.43
C LEU A 2 -16.60 -14.87 -8.69
N ALA A 3 -17.27 -14.07 -9.52
CA ALA A 3 -16.82 -12.70 -9.82
C ALA A 3 -16.91 -11.81 -8.57
N ASP A 4 -18.00 -11.93 -7.81
CA ASP A 4 -18.20 -11.14 -6.60
C ASP A 4 -17.18 -11.54 -5.53
N GLN A 5 -16.88 -12.84 -5.40
CA GLN A 5 -15.89 -13.31 -4.44
C GLN A 5 -14.49 -12.84 -4.83
N SER A 6 -14.18 -12.84 -6.12
CA SER A 6 -12.90 -12.36 -6.63
C SER A 6 -12.72 -10.86 -6.32
N ASP A 7 -13.79 -10.06 -6.49
CA ASP A 7 -13.73 -8.64 -6.19
C ASP A 7 -13.52 -8.40 -4.70
N VAL A 8 -14.18 -9.19 -3.84
CA VAL A 8 -14.00 -9.08 -2.39
C VAL A 8 -12.56 -9.44 -2.01
N ASP A 9 -12.04 -10.52 -2.57
CA ASP A 9 -10.68 -10.97 -2.28
C ASP A 9 -9.65 -9.92 -2.73
N GLU A 10 -9.87 -9.33 -3.89
CA GLU A 10 -9.00 -8.28 -4.42
C GLU A 10 -8.99 -7.06 -3.49
N GLN A 11 -10.17 -6.62 -3.06
CA GLN A 11 -10.30 -5.49 -2.14
C GLN A 11 -9.56 -5.77 -0.84
N LYS A 12 -9.76 -6.95 -0.26
CA LYS A 12 -9.07 -7.33 0.97
C LYS A 12 -7.56 -7.34 0.78
N GLY A 13 -7.10 -7.87 -0.36
CA GLY A 13 -5.67 -7.91 -0.67
C GLY A 13 -5.05 -6.52 -0.72
N PHE A 14 -5.69 -5.59 -1.41
CA PHE A 14 -5.19 -4.22 -1.51
C PHE A 14 -5.22 -3.52 -0.16
N MET A 15 -6.27 -3.74 0.64
CA MET A 15 -6.36 -3.15 1.97
C MET A 15 -5.26 -3.67 2.89
N MET A 16 -4.98 -4.97 2.83
CA MET A 16 -3.91 -5.57 3.63
C MET A 16 -2.53 -5.03 3.22
N MET A 17 -2.29 -4.91 1.92
CA MET A 17 -1.05 -4.36 1.41
C MET A 17 -0.88 -2.90 1.84
N PHE A 18 -1.93 -2.12 1.71
CA PHE A 18 -1.91 -0.71 2.11
C PHE A 18 -1.66 -0.58 3.62
N GLY A 19 -2.39 -1.36 4.43
CA GLY A 19 -2.21 -1.36 5.87
C GLY A 19 -0.79 -1.74 6.27
N GLY A 20 -0.23 -2.77 5.61
CA GLY A 20 1.14 -3.19 5.85
C GLY A 20 2.16 -2.13 5.48
N ALA A 21 1.95 -1.45 4.35
CA ALA A 21 2.85 -0.39 3.91
C ALA A 21 2.83 0.79 4.88
N VAL A 22 1.63 1.18 5.35
CA VAL A 22 1.49 2.27 6.32
C VAL A 22 2.14 1.89 7.65
N ALA A 23 1.92 0.65 8.11
CA ALA A 23 2.54 0.16 9.33
C ALA A 23 4.06 0.17 9.23
N GLY A 24 4.58 -0.18 8.05
CA GLY A 24 6.02 -0.14 7.79
C GLY A 24 6.60 1.24 7.93
N LEU A 25 5.84 2.28 7.56
CA LEU A 25 6.29 3.66 7.70
C LEU A 25 6.53 4.06 9.15
N ARG A 26 5.86 3.42 10.09
CA ARG A 26 6.02 3.71 11.52
C ARG A 26 7.28 3.08 12.10
N ASN A 27 7.91 2.18 11.34
CA ASN A 27 9.13 1.52 11.79
C ASN A 27 10.30 2.51 11.68
N PRO A 28 11.10 2.69 12.76
CA PRO A 28 12.25 3.61 12.72
C PRO A 28 13.25 3.29 11.61
N ARG A 29 13.40 2.03 11.26
CA ARG A 29 14.31 1.61 10.20
C ARG A 29 13.85 2.14 8.83
N ALA A 30 12.55 2.13 8.58
CA ALA A 30 11.99 2.67 7.34
C ALA A 30 12.24 4.18 7.27
N HIS A 31 12.06 4.90 8.37
CA HIS A 31 12.34 6.33 8.43
C HIS A 31 13.80 6.62 8.10
N LYS A 32 14.71 5.80 8.60
CA LYS A 32 16.13 5.98 8.32
C LYS A 32 16.43 5.78 6.83
N ILE A 33 15.86 4.76 6.22
CA ILE A 33 16.04 4.50 4.79
C ILE A 33 15.51 5.67 3.96
N ILE A 34 14.32 6.16 4.29
CA ILE A 34 13.70 7.28 3.59
C ILE A 34 14.57 8.53 3.69
N LYS A 35 15.14 8.77 4.85
CA LYS A 35 15.98 9.94 5.09
C LYS A 35 17.30 9.85 4.33
N ASP A 36 17.91 8.66 4.30
CA ASP A 36 19.25 8.46 3.75
C ASP A 36 19.25 8.22 2.24
N ASP A 37 18.11 7.80 1.67
CA ASP A 37 18.03 7.44 0.24
C ASP A 37 16.81 8.11 -0.40
N PRO A 38 17.00 9.31 -0.99
CA PRO A 38 15.90 10.06 -1.61
C PRO A 38 15.19 9.31 -2.75
N GLU A 39 15.95 8.54 -3.53
CA GLU A 39 15.36 7.78 -4.64
C GLU A 39 14.42 6.70 -4.10
N MET A 40 14.86 5.96 -3.09
CA MET A 40 14.04 4.94 -2.46
C MET A 40 12.83 5.57 -1.77
N ALA A 41 13.00 6.75 -1.20
CA ALA A 41 11.90 7.48 -0.59
C ALA A 41 10.81 7.77 -1.61
N LEU A 42 11.19 8.23 -2.81
CA LEU A 42 10.22 8.52 -3.87
C LEU A 42 9.51 7.25 -4.32
N GLU A 43 10.23 6.16 -4.46
CA GLU A 43 9.64 4.87 -4.84
C GLU A 43 8.65 4.40 -3.79
N PHE A 44 8.98 4.56 -2.52
CA PHE A 44 8.10 4.15 -1.42
C PHE A 44 6.81 4.98 -1.42
N ILE A 45 6.94 6.31 -1.59
CA ILE A 45 5.79 7.20 -1.65
C ILE A 45 4.90 6.84 -2.84
N ALA A 46 5.51 6.58 -4.00
CA ALA A 46 4.78 6.18 -5.21
C ALA A 46 4.04 4.86 -4.97
N PHE A 47 4.67 3.91 -4.29
CA PHE A 47 4.05 2.63 -3.98
C PHE A 47 2.82 2.81 -3.08
N ILE A 48 2.94 3.60 -2.01
CA ILE A 48 1.82 3.86 -1.11
C ILE A 48 0.70 4.59 -1.85
N SER A 49 1.03 5.56 -2.69
CA SER A 49 0.04 6.28 -3.50
C SER A 49 -0.71 5.33 -4.43
N LEU A 50 0.01 4.40 -5.05
CA LEU A 50 -0.61 3.39 -5.91
C LEU A 50 -1.58 2.52 -5.11
N LEU A 51 -1.15 2.03 -3.95
CA LEU A 51 -2.01 1.20 -3.12
C LEU A 51 -3.26 1.94 -2.66
N ALA A 52 -3.11 3.21 -2.29
CA ALA A 52 -4.25 4.03 -1.88
C ALA A 52 -5.27 4.16 -3.01
N LYS A 53 -4.79 4.36 -4.23
CA LYS A 53 -5.67 4.44 -5.40
C LYS A 53 -6.37 3.13 -5.67
N LEU A 54 -5.65 2.01 -5.52
CA LEU A 54 -6.25 0.70 -5.75
C LEU A 54 -7.30 0.38 -4.71
N VAL A 55 -7.06 0.71 -3.45
CA VAL A 55 -8.06 0.55 -2.38
C VAL A 55 -9.30 1.39 -2.71
N ASP A 56 -9.10 2.65 -3.09
CA ASP A 56 -10.20 3.55 -3.41
C ASP A 56 -11.04 3.03 -4.56
N LYS A 57 -10.39 2.50 -5.61
CA LYS A 57 -11.10 1.96 -6.77
C LYS A 57 -11.83 0.66 -6.47
N SER A 58 -11.36 -0.11 -5.50
CA SER A 58 -11.97 -1.40 -5.16
C SER A 58 -13.13 -1.28 -4.18
N THR A 59 -13.29 -0.11 -3.55
CA THR A 59 -14.42 0.15 -2.65
C THR A 59 -15.51 0.88 -3.41
N LYS A 60 -16.57 0.17 -3.71
CA LYS A 60 -17.73 0.77 -4.37
C LYS A 60 -18.98 0.56 -3.53
#